data_67f0238c421778cca6b13b28225e70cd
#
_entry.id   67f0238c421778cca6b13b28225e70cd
#
_cell.length_a   1.000
_cell.length_b   1.000
_cell.length_c   1.000
_cell.angle_alpha   90.00
_cell.angle_beta   90.00
_cell.angle_gamma   90.00
#
_symmetry.space_group_name_H-M   'P 1'
#
loop_
_entity.id
_entity.type
_entity.pdbx_description
1 polymer ?
#
loop_
_entity_poly.entity_id
_entity_poly.type
_entity_poly.pdbx_seq_one_letter_code
_entity_poly.pdbx_strand_id
1 'polypeptide(L)'
;MTTYTHWFIRARLKTRQLLLLVALAEEGNIHRAAQVLNMTQPAASKLLKDLEDVLEVPLFDRLPRGMRPTWYGETMIRHARVALASLNQAHDELQALKAGSFGQVNVGAITSPGLALLPPAVAMVKREQPNLRVSLEIETSPVLLERLEQGKLDILVARLFAEHDKSQLRYQALTEEPVCALVRPGHPMLGMSGLTLRDVVGAGWIVPPAGSVLRHRFDLMFQQEGLAPPINTVETAALLFTTRMLQQSDMVAVLAADVARYYAAHGIVALLPLEMPCHMDAFGIITRTDRLLSPAAKVMMKALKTASLSVYNRRLDMVE
;
A
#
# COMPACT_ATOMS: atom_id res chain seq x y z
N MET A 1 23.30 -19.01 -28.69
CA MET A 1 21.99 -19.52 -29.18
C MET A 1 20.75 -18.87 -28.50
N THR A 2 20.89 -17.79 -27.74
CA THR A 2 19.83 -17.25 -26.82
C THR A 2 19.02 -16.08 -27.40
N THR A 3 19.40 -15.47 -28.50
CA THR A 3 18.74 -14.25 -29.02
C THR A 3 17.49 -14.54 -29.86
N TYR A 4 17.40 -15.69 -30.50
CA TYR A 4 16.27 -16.05 -31.37
C TYR A 4 15.01 -16.54 -30.61
N THR A 5 15.17 -17.18 -29.44
CA THR A 5 14.06 -17.69 -28.65
C THR A 5 13.20 -16.55 -28.08
N HIS A 6 13.83 -15.46 -27.63
CA HIS A 6 13.11 -14.29 -27.12
C HIS A 6 12.30 -13.54 -28.20
N TRP A 7 12.84 -13.48 -29.45
CA TRP A 7 12.13 -12.87 -30.57
C TRP A 7 10.88 -13.69 -30.96
N PHE A 8 10.99 -15.03 -30.97
CA PHE A 8 9.92 -15.94 -31.33
C PHE A 8 8.71 -15.84 -30.38
N ILE A 9 8.95 -15.76 -29.07
CA ILE A 9 7.90 -15.53 -28.05
C ILE A 9 7.24 -14.17 -28.27
N ARG A 10 8.03 -13.10 -28.46
CA ARG A 10 7.52 -11.74 -28.70
C ARG A 10 6.65 -11.62 -29.95
N ALA A 11 7.00 -12.32 -31.02
CA ALA A 11 6.26 -12.31 -32.27
C ALA A 11 4.92 -13.06 -32.20
N ARG A 12 4.79 -14.05 -31.33
CA ARG A 12 3.58 -14.89 -31.20
C ARG A 12 2.66 -14.49 -30.03
N LEU A 13 3.19 -13.79 -29.01
CA LEU A 13 2.42 -13.36 -27.86
C LEU A 13 1.44 -12.24 -28.25
N LYS A 14 0.14 -12.47 -28.00
CA LYS A 14 -0.92 -11.50 -28.32
C LYS A 14 -1.42 -10.83 -27.05
N THR A 15 -1.73 -9.55 -27.09
CA THR A 15 -2.30 -8.79 -25.97
C THR A 15 -3.58 -9.46 -25.41
N ARG A 16 -4.40 -10.08 -26.26
CA ARG A 16 -5.58 -10.82 -25.81
C ARG A 16 -5.25 -12.02 -24.92
N GLN A 17 -4.09 -12.64 -25.09
CA GLN A 17 -3.61 -13.72 -24.22
C GLN A 17 -3.21 -13.20 -22.86
N LEU A 18 -2.56 -12.02 -22.79
CA LEU A 18 -2.24 -11.36 -21.51
C LEU A 18 -3.51 -10.97 -20.74
N LEU A 19 -4.49 -10.40 -21.44
CA LEU A 19 -5.81 -10.08 -20.84
C LEU A 19 -6.51 -11.34 -20.31
N LEU A 20 -6.47 -12.45 -21.05
CA LEU A 20 -7.07 -13.71 -20.61
C LEU A 20 -6.39 -14.28 -19.36
N LEU A 21 -5.04 -14.23 -19.27
CA LEU A 21 -4.30 -14.67 -18.09
C LEU A 21 -4.73 -13.91 -16.84
N VAL A 22 -4.84 -12.58 -16.94
CA VAL A 22 -5.25 -11.73 -15.81
C VAL A 22 -6.69 -12.00 -15.41
N ALA A 23 -7.61 -12.06 -16.39
CA ALA A 23 -9.01 -12.36 -16.12
C ALA A 23 -9.21 -13.76 -15.50
N LEU A 24 -8.45 -14.76 -15.93
CA LEU A 24 -8.49 -16.11 -15.35
C LEU A 24 -7.98 -16.14 -13.91
N ALA A 25 -6.95 -15.35 -13.60
CA ALA A 25 -6.41 -15.24 -12.24
C ALA A 25 -7.43 -14.57 -11.28
N GLU A 26 -8.20 -13.62 -11.76
CA GLU A 26 -9.21 -12.89 -10.98
C GLU A 26 -10.49 -13.69 -10.79
N GLU A 27 -10.97 -14.35 -11.85
CA GLU A 27 -12.26 -15.04 -11.85
C GLU A 27 -12.18 -16.52 -11.42
N GLY A 28 -11.01 -17.13 -11.48
CA GLY A 28 -10.79 -18.55 -11.18
C GLY A 28 -11.59 -19.52 -12.08
N ASN A 29 -12.22 -19.03 -13.15
CA ASN A 29 -13.10 -19.79 -14.01
C ASN A 29 -13.08 -19.25 -15.44
N ILE A 30 -12.84 -20.15 -16.41
CA ILE A 30 -12.69 -19.75 -17.82
C ILE A 30 -13.98 -19.20 -18.45
N HIS A 31 -15.15 -19.66 -17.99
CA HIS A 31 -16.43 -19.15 -18.48
C HIS A 31 -16.63 -17.69 -18.07
N ARG A 32 -16.35 -17.36 -16.78
CA ARG A 32 -16.44 -15.98 -16.28
C ARG A 32 -15.37 -15.08 -16.93
N ALA A 33 -14.13 -15.54 -17.03
CA ALA A 33 -13.06 -14.80 -17.70
C ALA A 33 -13.42 -14.50 -19.18
N ALA A 34 -14.04 -15.44 -19.89
CA ALA A 34 -14.50 -15.23 -21.25
C ALA A 34 -15.60 -14.16 -21.31
N GLN A 35 -16.56 -14.16 -20.37
CA GLN A 35 -17.62 -13.14 -20.28
C GLN A 35 -17.05 -11.74 -20.06
N VAL A 36 -16.10 -11.58 -19.10
CA VAL A 36 -15.43 -10.30 -18.83
C VAL A 36 -14.73 -9.75 -20.08
N LEU A 37 -14.17 -10.63 -20.90
CA LEU A 37 -13.45 -10.24 -22.13
C LEU A 37 -14.35 -10.20 -23.38
N ASN A 38 -15.66 -10.31 -23.23
CA ASN A 38 -16.61 -10.35 -24.34
C ASN A 38 -16.25 -11.38 -25.41
N MET A 39 -15.89 -12.61 -24.99
CA MET A 39 -15.59 -13.73 -25.88
C MET A 39 -16.34 -15.00 -25.47
N THR A 40 -16.43 -15.97 -26.41
CA THR A 40 -17.00 -17.27 -26.09
C THR A 40 -16.02 -18.14 -25.30
N GLN A 41 -16.51 -19.01 -24.43
CA GLN A 41 -15.68 -19.95 -23.67
C GLN A 41 -14.77 -20.83 -24.56
N PRO A 42 -15.25 -21.40 -25.72
CA PRO A 42 -14.35 -22.11 -26.62
C PRO A 42 -13.21 -21.26 -27.18
N ALA A 43 -13.47 -19.98 -27.47
CA ALA A 43 -12.44 -19.05 -27.93
C ALA A 43 -11.40 -18.77 -26.83
N ALA A 44 -11.84 -18.55 -25.58
CA ALA A 44 -10.96 -18.39 -24.44
C ALA A 44 -10.11 -19.64 -24.18
N SER A 45 -10.72 -20.83 -24.23
CA SER A 45 -10.01 -22.10 -24.06
C SER A 45 -8.95 -22.32 -25.15
N LYS A 46 -9.28 -22.00 -26.41
CA LYS A 46 -8.32 -22.10 -27.51
C LYS A 46 -7.18 -21.10 -27.34
N LEU A 47 -7.51 -19.84 -26.93
CA LEU A 47 -6.52 -18.79 -26.74
C LEU A 47 -5.52 -19.13 -25.63
N LEU A 48 -5.99 -19.74 -24.51
CA LEU A 48 -5.13 -20.26 -23.45
C LEU A 48 -4.26 -21.39 -23.95
N LYS A 49 -4.86 -22.38 -24.64
CA LYS A 49 -4.11 -23.52 -25.16
C LYS A 49 -3.02 -23.07 -26.15
N ASP A 50 -3.36 -22.18 -27.09
CA ASP A 50 -2.40 -21.63 -28.05
C ASP A 50 -1.20 -20.94 -27.34
N LEU A 51 -1.43 -20.33 -26.17
CA LEU A 51 -0.38 -19.71 -25.36
C LEU A 51 0.46 -20.76 -24.63
N GLU A 52 -0.16 -21.77 -24.03
CA GLU A 52 0.53 -22.88 -23.35
C GLU A 52 1.38 -23.68 -24.36
N ASP A 53 0.86 -23.90 -25.57
CA ASP A 53 1.60 -24.57 -26.66
C ASP A 53 2.82 -23.74 -27.12
N VAL A 54 2.74 -22.39 -27.13
CA VAL A 54 3.87 -21.52 -27.48
C VAL A 54 4.93 -21.50 -26.38
N LEU A 55 4.51 -21.58 -25.11
CA LEU A 55 5.41 -21.55 -23.94
C LEU A 55 5.90 -22.94 -23.54
N GLU A 56 5.30 -24.00 -24.11
CA GLU A 56 5.63 -25.41 -23.82
C GLU A 56 5.45 -25.79 -22.32
N VAL A 57 4.60 -25.05 -21.59
CA VAL A 57 4.28 -25.29 -20.17
C VAL A 57 2.81 -25.04 -19.88
N PRO A 58 2.16 -25.81 -18.98
CA PRO A 58 0.83 -25.52 -18.52
C PRO A 58 0.84 -24.28 -17.62
N LEU A 59 -0.07 -23.34 -17.89
CA LEU A 59 -0.21 -22.14 -17.06
C LEU A 59 -1.30 -22.26 -16.02
N PHE A 60 -2.31 -23.13 -16.24
CA PHE A 60 -3.39 -23.37 -15.31
C PHE A 60 -3.70 -24.85 -15.13
N ASP A 61 -3.89 -25.25 -13.87
CA ASP A 61 -4.48 -26.53 -13.50
C ASP A 61 -5.99 -26.47 -13.58
N ARG A 62 -6.62 -27.46 -14.21
CA ARG A 62 -8.07 -27.63 -14.26
C ARG A 62 -8.54 -28.38 -13.02
N LEU A 63 -9.38 -27.75 -12.21
CA LEU A 63 -9.96 -28.33 -11.00
C LEU A 63 -11.44 -28.64 -11.25
N PRO A 64 -12.08 -29.53 -10.45
CA PRO A 64 -13.52 -29.83 -10.55
C PRO A 64 -14.42 -28.58 -10.40
N ARG A 65 -13.91 -27.52 -9.73
CA ARG A 65 -14.62 -26.26 -9.50
C ARG A 65 -13.77 -25.05 -9.91
N GLY A 66 -13.26 -25.04 -11.16
CA GLY A 66 -12.56 -23.87 -11.68
C GLY A 66 -11.14 -24.14 -12.16
N MET A 67 -10.32 -23.10 -12.18
CA MET A 67 -8.92 -23.14 -12.64
C MET A 67 -8.03 -22.44 -11.62
N ARG A 68 -6.84 -22.98 -11.40
CA ARG A 68 -5.83 -22.38 -10.55
C ARG A 68 -4.53 -22.19 -11.33
N PRO A 69 -3.83 -21.06 -11.19
CA PRO A 69 -2.52 -20.89 -11.82
C PRO A 69 -1.53 -21.95 -11.34
N THR A 70 -0.71 -22.46 -12.24
CA THR A 70 0.52 -23.18 -11.93
C THR A 70 1.61 -22.20 -11.51
N TRP A 71 2.75 -22.66 -11.05
CA TRP A 71 3.93 -21.82 -10.81
C TRP A 71 4.35 -21.03 -12.06
N TYR A 72 4.27 -21.64 -13.25
CA TYR A 72 4.50 -20.95 -14.53
C TYR A 72 3.42 -19.91 -14.81
N GLY A 73 2.16 -20.23 -14.49
CA GLY A 73 1.01 -19.33 -14.62
C GLY A 73 1.16 -18.10 -13.74
N GLU A 74 1.51 -18.24 -12.47
CA GLU A 74 1.73 -17.12 -11.55
C GLU A 74 2.80 -16.16 -12.08
N THR A 75 3.91 -16.71 -12.59
CA THR A 75 4.98 -15.92 -13.19
C THR A 75 4.47 -15.15 -14.43
N MET A 76 3.75 -15.83 -15.35
CA MET A 76 3.21 -15.17 -16.53
C MET A 76 2.14 -14.13 -16.20
N ILE A 77 1.26 -14.39 -15.22
CA ILE A 77 0.23 -13.44 -14.77
C ILE A 77 0.88 -12.17 -14.22
N ARG A 78 1.92 -12.29 -13.38
CA ARG A 78 2.66 -11.14 -12.86
C ARG A 78 3.21 -10.25 -13.99
N HIS A 79 3.89 -10.85 -14.96
CA HIS A 79 4.44 -10.12 -16.12
C HIS A 79 3.35 -9.59 -17.07
N ALA A 80 2.24 -10.33 -17.25
CA ALA A 80 1.11 -9.87 -18.04
C ALA A 80 0.48 -8.60 -17.45
N ARG A 81 0.28 -8.54 -16.14
CA ARG A 81 -0.21 -7.34 -15.44
C ARG A 81 0.69 -6.13 -15.68
N VAL A 82 2.01 -6.32 -15.60
CA VAL A 82 2.98 -5.24 -15.86
C VAL A 82 2.91 -4.74 -17.29
N ALA A 83 2.89 -5.65 -18.26
CA ALA A 83 2.83 -5.29 -19.67
C ALA A 83 1.52 -4.54 -20.01
N LEU A 84 0.38 -5.01 -19.50
CA LEU A 84 -0.91 -4.35 -19.69
C LEU A 84 -0.96 -2.99 -18.99
N ALA A 85 -0.42 -2.86 -17.78
CA ALA A 85 -0.33 -1.59 -17.09
C ALA A 85 0.53 -0.57 -17.86
N SER A 86 1.64 -1.00 -18.45
CA SER A 86 2.47 -0.14 -19.31
C SER A 86 1.75 0.33 -20.57
N LEU A 87 0.95 -0.53 -21.21
CA LEU A 87 0.13 -0.14 -22.35
C LEU A 87 -0.96 0.86 -21.97
N ASN A 88 -1.63 0.66 -20.83
CA ASN A 88 -2.61 1.60 -20.32
C ASN A 88 -1.97 2.96 -19.99
N GLN A 89 -0.79 2.96 -19.34
CA GLN A 89 -0.04 4.18 -19.08
C GLN A 89 0.31 4.94 -20.35
N ALA A 90 0.78 4.24 -21.39
CA ALA A 90 1.08 4.87 -22.68
C ALA A 90 -0.18 5.48 -23.32
N HIS A 91 -1.32 4.80 -23.22
CA HIS A 91 -2.61 5.34 -23.69
C HIS A 91 -2.99 6.61 -22.92
N ASP A 92 -2.90 6.60 -21.60
CA ASP A 92 -3.24 7.74 -20.74
C ASP A 92 -2.32 8.95 -20.99
N GLU A 93 -1.01 8.71 -21.19
CA GLU A 93 -0.05 9.75 -21.58
C GLU A 93 -0.39 10.36 -22.93
N LEU A 94 -0.76 9.54 -23.92
CA LEU A 94 -1.18 10.04 -25.24
C LEU A 94 -2.47 10.88 -25.15
N GLN A 95 -3.44 10.44 -24.36
CA GLN A 95 -4.66 11.21 -24.13
C GLN A 95 -4.37 12.53 -23.41
N ALA A 96 -3.49 12.52 -22.42
CA ALA A 96 -3.06 13.71 -21.71
C ALA A 96 -2.37 14.72 -22.65
N LEU A 97 -1.47 14.26 -23.51
CA LEU A 97 -0.80 15.08 -24.53
C LEU A 97 -1.81 15.69 -25.50
N LYS A 98 -2.81 14.92 -25.98
CA LYS A 98 -3.90 15.42 -26.83
C LYS A 98 -4.73 16.49 -26.16
N ALA A 99 -4.99 16.34 -24.85
CA ALA A 99 -5.76 17.29 -24.05
C ALA A 99 -4.95 18.49 -23.54
N GLY A 100 -3.65 18.58 -23.86
CA GLY A 100 -2.77 19.62 -23.32
C GLY A 100 -2.57 19.53 -21.80
N SER A 101 -2.74 18.31 -21.21
CA SER A 101 -2.61 18.07 -19.79
C SER A 101 -1.32 17.29 -19.46
N PHE A 102 -0.85 17.39 -18.21
CA PHE A 102 0.38 16.72 -17.75
C PHE A 102 0.21 15.24 -17.39
N GLY A 103 -0.96 14.63 -17.68
CA GLY A 103 -1.25 13.25 -17.37
C GLY A 103 -1.75 13.01 -15.95
N GLN A 104 -1.63 11.75 -15.48
CA GLN A 104 -2.07 11.29 -14.17
C GLN A 104 -0.92 10.60 -13.43
N VAL A 105 -0.91 10.69 -12.11
CA VAL A 105 -0.06 9.91 -11.21
C VAL A 105 -0.91 9.28 -10.12
N ASN A 106 -0.70 7.97 -9.89
CA ASN A 106 -1.38 7.19 -8.85
C ASN A 106 -0.39 6.93 -7.70
N VAL A 107 -0.69 7.46 -6.52
CA VAL A 107 0.19 7.39 -5.35
C VAL A 107 -0.52 6.65 -4.23
N GLY A 108 0.14 5.61 -3.70
CA GLY A 108 -0.29 4.93 -2.49
C GLY A 108 0.50 5.43 -1.28
N ALA A 109 -0.13 5.49 -0.11
CA ALA A 109 0.57 5.76 1.14
C ALA A 109 -0.10 5.06 2.32
N ILE A 110 0.72 4.69 3.32
CA ILE A 110 0.18 4.35 4.63
C ILE A 110 -0.31 5.62 5.35
N THR A 111 -1.09 5.46 6.41
CA THR A 111 -1.81 6.56 7.08
C THR A 111 -0.92 7.74 7.45
N SER A 112 0.25 7.50 8.06
CA SER A 112 1.10 8.56 8.57
C SER A 112 1.69 9.47 7.48
N PRO A 113 2.39 8.96 6.45
CA PRO A 113 2.80 9.81 5.33
C PRO A 113 1.61 10.34 4.51
N GLY A 114 0.48 9.63 4.49
CA GLY A 114 -0.77 10.11 3.89
C GLY A 114 -1.26 11.41 4.54
N LEU A 115 -1.09 11.54 5.84
CA LEU A 115 -1.45 12.74 6.61
C LEU A 115 -0.35 13.81 6.56
N ALA A 116 0.90 13.44 6.78
CA ALA A 116 1.98 14.41 7.01
C ALA A 116 2.74 14.81 5.74
N LEU A 117 2.97 13.87 4.82
CA LEU A 117 3.83 14.06 3.63
C LEU A 117 3.05 14.37 2.36
N LEU A 118 1.97 13.62 2.11
CA LEU A 118 1.24 13.77 0.84
C LEU A 118 0.58 15.15 0.66
N PRO A 119 -0.09 15.76 1.66
CA PRO A 119 -0.74 17.05 1.47
C PRO A 119 0.22 18.16 1.02
N PRO A 120 1.36 18.42 1.68
CA PRO A 120 2.31 19.42 1.21
C PRO A 120 2.91 19.08 -0.17
N ALA A 121 3.21 17.82 -0.45
CA ALA A 121 3.74 17.39 -1.74
C ALA A 121 2.71 17.64 -2.87
N VAL A 122 1.46 17.25 -2.65
CA VAL A 122 0.36 17.47 -3.62
C VAL A 122 0.10 18.98 -3.81
N ALA A 123 0.13 19.78 -2.74
CA ALA A 123 -0.01 21.22 -2.83
C ALA A 123 1.08 21.87 -3.69
N MET A 124 2.34 21.37 -3.59
CA MET A 124 3.43 21.82 -4.45
C MET A 124 3.16 21.45 -5.92
N VAL A 125 2.79 20.20 -6.18
CA VAL A 125 2.44 19.73 -7.53
C VAL A 125 1.32 20.56 -8.12
N LYS A 126 0.25 20.81 -7.37
CA LYS A 126 -0.92 21.55 -7.87
C LYS A 126 -0.64 23.02 -8.12
N ARG A 127 0.33 23.63 -7.44
CA ARG A 127 0.77 25.02 -7.74
C ARG A 127 1.57 25.11 -9.05
N GLU A 128 2.45 24.14 -9.29
CA GLU A 128 3.30 24.12 -10.49
C GLU A 128 2.57 23.57 -11.72
N GLN A 129 1.72 22.55 -11.52
CA GLN A 129 1.03 21.78 -12.56
C GLN A 129 -0.46 21.58 -12.18
N PRO A 130 -1.32 22.63 -12.30
CA PRO A 130 -2.74 22.54 -11.88
C PRO A 130 -3.51 21.43 -12.60
N ASN A 131 -3.18 21.15 -13.85
CA ASN A 131 -3.84 20.16 -14.70
C ASN A 131 -3.32 18.73 -14.53
N LEU A 132 -2.26 18.50 -13.74
CA LEU A 132 -1.80 17.16 -13.43
C LEU A 132 -2.80 16.47 -12.50
N ARG A 133 -3.36 15.35 -12.91
CA ARG A 133 -4.29 14.56 -12.09
C ARG A 133 -3.50 13.74 -11.08
N VAL A 134 -3.81 13.87 -9.80
CA VAL A 134 -3.22 13.07 -8.71
C VAL A 134 -4.32 12.19 -8.12
N SER A 135 -4.14 10.89 -8.16
CA SER A 135 -4.99 9.90 -7.49
C SER A 135 -4.25 9.38 -6.26
N LEU A 136 -4.92 9.41 -5.11
CA LEU A 136 -4.33 9.00 -3.83
C LEU A 136 -5.11 7.82 -3.26
N GLU A 137 -4.35 6.88 -2.71
CA GLU A 137 -4.89 5.72 -2.04
C GLU A 137 -4.19 5.53 -0.69
N ILE A 138 -4.97 5.45 0.39
CA ILE A 138 -4.47 5.24 1.75
C ILE A 138 -4.90 3.86 2.23
N GLU A 139 -3.91 2.98 2.41
CA GLU A 139 -4.13 1.59 2.80
C GLU A 139 -2.92 1.05 3.59
N THR A 140 -2.96 -0.22 3.95
CA THR A 140 -1.84 -0.92 4.60
C THR A 140 -0.73 -1.24 3.59
N SER A 141 0.52 -1.36 4.08
CA SER A 141 1.68 -1.64 3.21
C SER A 141 1.52 -2.88 2.33
N PRO A 142 1.02 -4.04 2.81
CA PRO A 142 0.86 -5.22 1.97
C PRO A 142 -0.10 -4.99 0.79
N VAL A 143 -1.25 -4.37 1.05
CA VAL A 143 -2.26 -4.06 0.02
C VAL A 143 -1.69 -3.12 -1.05
N LEU A 144 -0.97 -2.08 -0.61
CA LEU A 144 -0.38 -1.09 -1.51
C LEU A 144 0.79 -1.67 -2.32
N LEU A 145 1.61 -2.55 -1.73
CA LEU A 145 2.68 -3.24 -2.44
C LEU A 145 2.14 -4.12 -3.56
N GLU A 146 1.09 -4.89 -3.29
CA GLU A 146 0.42 -5.68 -4.33
C GLU A 146 -0.09 -4.79 -5.47
N ARG A 147 -0.68 -3.64 -5.17
CA ARG A 147 -1.16 -2.69 -6.20
C ARG A 147 -0.03 -2.04 -6.98
N LEU A 148 1.11 -1.76 -6.35
CA LEU A 148 2.31 -1.29 -7.03
C LEU A 148 2.86 -2.35 -7.99
N GLU A 149 2.91 -3.61 -7.56
CA GLU A 149 3.33 -4.76 -8.38
C GLU A 149 2.37 -4.99 -9.56
N GLN A 150 1.07 -4.83 -9.34
CA GLN A 150 0.06 -4.89 -10.41
C GLN A 150 0.12 -3.70 -11.37
N GLY A 151 0.96 -2.68 -11.09
CA GLY A 151 1.07 -1.47 -11.90
C GLY A 151 -0.11 -0.49 -11.76
N LYS A 152 -0.96 -0.67 -10.74
CA LYS A 152 -2.08 0.24 -10.41
C LYS A 152 -1.60 1.51 -9.73
N LEU A 153 -0.44 1.47 -9.06
CA LEU A 153 0.24 2.61 -8.46
C LEU A 153 1.56 2.89 -9.18
N ASP A 154 1.96 4.15 -9.22
CA ASP A 154 3.23 4.62 -9.77
C ASP A 154 4.28 4.81 -8.67
N ILE A 155 3.84 5.32 -7.54
CA ILE A 155 4.67 5.63 -6.38
C ILE A 155 3.93 5.15 -5.13
N LEU A 156 4.68 4.60 -4.19
CA LEU A 156 4.16 4.15 -2.91
C LEU A 156 5.02 4.74 -1.78
N VAL A 157 4.37 5.21 -0.71
CA VAL A 157 5.05 5.63 0.52
C VAL A 157 4.61 4.70 1.65
N ALA A 158 5.40 3.67 1.91
CA ALA A 158 5.04 2.58 2.81
C ALA A 158 6.26 1.87 3.39
N ARG A 159 6.03 0.83 4.18
CA ARG A 159 7.07 -0.08 4.66
C ARG A 159 7.33 -1.19 3.64
N LEU A 160 8.61 -1.53 3.53
CA LEU A 160 9.06 -2.67 2.75
C LEU A 160 9.61 -3.73 3.71
N PHE A 161 8.89 -4.83 3.83
CA PHE A 161 9.27 -5.91 4.75
C PHE A 161 10.42 -6.75 4.22
N ALA A 162 11.12 -7.47 5.13
CA ALA A 162 12.29 -8.27 4.78
C ALA A 162 11.96 -9.42 3.80
N GLU A 163 10.78 -10.00 3.93
CA GLU A 163 10.25 -11.12 3.14
C GLU A 163 9.82 -10.78 1.71
N HIS A 164 9.67 -9.48 1.40
CA HIS A 164 9.31 -9.09 0.03
C HIS A 164 10.52 -9.19 -0.90
N ASP A 165 10.27 -9.65 -2.12
CA ASP A 165 11.27 -9.60 -3.18
C ASP A 165 11.59 -8.14 -3.55
N LYS A 166 12.78 -7.71 -3.14
CA LYS A 166 13.28 -6.35 -3.37
C LYS A 166 13.93 -6.15 -4.73
N SER A 167 14.11 -7.22 -5.51
CA SER A 167 14.89 -7.19 -6.75
C SER A 167 14.31 -6.22 -7.80
N GLN A 168 13.00 -6.03 -7.80
CA GLN A 168 12.29 -5.15 -8.73
C GLN A 168 11.78 -3.86 -8.10
N LEU A 169 12.18 -3.57 -6.86
CA LEU A 169 11.75 -2.39 -6.12
C LEU A 169 12.94 -1.51 -5.78
N ARG A 170 12.77 -0.21 -5.95
CA ARG A 170 13.66 0.82 -5.43
C ARG A 170 13.03 1.38 -4.17
N TYR A 171 13.73 1.28 -3.05
CA TYR A 171 13.31 1.80 -1.76
C TYR A 171 14.23 2.93 -1.32
N GLN A 172 13.66 4.05 -0.93
CA GLN A 172 14.35 5.17 -0.29
C GLN A 172 13.73 5.41 1.07
N ALA A 173 14.42 5.02 2.14
CA ALA A 173 13.97 5.24 3.52
C ALA A 173 13.75 6.73 3.80
N LEU A 174 12.73 7.06 4.58
CA LEU A 174 12.40 8.42 5.01
C LEU A 174 12.59 8.59 6.52
N THR A 175 11.85 7.85 7.33
CA THR A 175 11.90 7.97 8.79
C THR A 175 11.33 6.73 9.47
N GLU A 176 11.73 6.49 10.70
CA GLU A 176 11.08 5.54 11.61
C GLU A 176 9.77 6.13 12.13
N GLU A 177 8.89 5.28 12.62
CA GLU A 177 7.57 5.70 13.07
C GLU A 177 7.32 5.23 14.51
N PRO A 178 7.57 6.11 15.51
CA PRO A 178 7.16 5.84 16.88
C PRO A 178 5.63 5.80 16.99
N VAL A 179 5.13 5.14 18.04
CA VAL A 179 3.70 5.04 18.33
C VAL A 179 3.36 5.75 19.63
N CYS A 180 2.11 6.17 19.78
CA CYS A 180 1.58 6.80 20.96
C CYS A 180 0.27 6.15 21.38
N ALA A 181 0.00 6.14 22.71
CA ALA A 181 -1.31 5.87 23.26
C ALA A 181 -2.13 7.17 23.32
N LEU A 182 -3.41 7.07 22.98
CA LEU A 182 -4.34 8.19 22.93
C LEU A 182 -5.59 7.91 23.74
N VAL A 183 -6.14 8.97 24.30
CA VAL A 183 -7.39 8.96 25.03
C VAL A 183 -8.21 10.20 24.67
N ARG A 184 -9.46 10.29 25.17
CA ARG A 184 -10.22 11.54 25.06
C ARG A 184 -9.58 12.68 25.87
N PRO A 185 -9.81 13.95 25.51
CA PRO A 185 -9.49 15.07 26.38
C PRO A 185 -10.19 14.92 27.74
N GLY A 186 -9.47 15.21 28.82
CA GLY A 186 -10.00 15.07 30.20
C GLY A 186 -10.15 13.62 30.69
N HIS A 187 -9.49 12.65 30.06
CA HIS A 187 -9.46 11.26 30.53
C HIS A 187 -8.77 11.18 31.91
N PRO A 188 -9.28 10.36 32.89
CA PRO A 188 -8.71 10.28 34.23
C PRO A 188 -7.22 9.96 34.28
N MET A 189 -6.74 9.10 33.41
CA MET A 189 -5.31 8.72 33.33
C MET A 189 -4.37 9.86 32.94
N LEU A 190 -4.85 10.97 32.38
CA LEU A 190 -4.00 12.13 32.04
C LEU A 190 -3.40 12.83 33.26
N GLY A 191 -4.06 12.70 34.42
CA GLY A 191 -3.55 13.24 35.68
C GLY A 191 -2.61 12.31 36.45
N MET A 192 -2.37 11.11 35.95
CA MET A 192 -1.50 10.12 36.59
C MET A 192 -0.05 10.34 36.13
N SER A 193 0.89 10.28 37.06
CA SER A 193 2.34 10.34 36.78
C SER A 193 2.92 8.92 36.78
N GLY A 194 3.89 8.70 35.89
CA GLY A 194 4.63 7.43 35.82
C GLY A 194 3.78 6.24 35.35
N LEU A 195 2.83 6.48 34.46
CA LEU A 195 2.03 5.43 33.86
C LEU A 195 2.89 4.36 33.17
N THR A 196 2.56 3.10 33.43
CA THR A 196 3.20 1.92 32.86
C THR A 196 2.18 1.10 32.06
N LEU A 197 2.64 0.13 31.28
CA LEU A 197 1.77 -0.80 30.56
C LEU A 197 0.87 -1.62 31.51
N ARG A 198 1.31 -1.85 32.75
CA ARG A 198 0.52 -2.57 33.77
C ARG A 198 -0.73 -1.80 34.17
N ASP A 199 -0.65 -0.48 34.18
CA ASP A 199 -1.77 0.38 34.58
C ASP A 199 -2.86 0.45 33.51
N VAL A 200 -2.51 0.18 32.25
CA VAL A 200 -3.42 0.29 31.11
C VAL A 200 -3.85 -1.06 30.51
N VAL A 201 -3.26 -2.18 30.97
CA VAL A 201 -3.59 -3.51 30.43
C VAL A 201 -5.05 -3.90 30.64
N GLY A 202 -5.68 -3.44 31.72
CA GLY A 202 -7.10 -3.67 32.02
C GLY A 202 -8.06 -2.69 31.35
N ALA A 203 -7.57 -1.66 30.66
CA ALA A 203 -8.40 -0.71 29.95
C ALA A 203 -9.03 -1.34 28.69
N GLY A 204 -10.07 -0.71 28.15
CA GLY A 204 -10.54 -1.00 26.80
C GLY A 204 -9.62 -0.35 25.77
N TRP A 205 -9.27 -1.09 24.72
CA TRP A 205 -8.37 -0.61 23.68
C TRP A 205 -9.02 -0.59 22.31
N ILE A 206 -8.72 0.45 21.54
CA ILE A 206 -8.99 0.49 20.10
C ILE A 206 -7.66 0.19 19.39
N VAL A 207 -7.61 -0.93 18.70
CA VAL A 207 -6.39 -1.48 18.11
C VAL A 207 -6.53 -1.68 16.61
N PRO A 208 -5.42 -1.66 15.85
CA PRO A 208 -5.45 -1.97 14.42
C PRO A 208 -5.86 -3.43 14.16
N PRO A 209 -6.31 -3.75 12.93
CA PRO A 209 -6.68 -5.11 12.55
C PRO A 209 -5.55 -6.11 12.73
N ALA A 210 -5.93 -7.35 13.06
CA ALA A 210 -5.01 -8.47 13.09
C ALA A 210 -4.23 -8.58 11.77
N GLY A 211 -2.93 -8.94 11.84
CA GLY A 211 -2.04 -8.99 10.67
C GLY A 211 -1.42 -7.65 10.26
N SER A 212 -1.83 -6.51 10.84
CA SER A 212 -1.13 -5.25 10.64
C SER A 212 0.16 -5.18 11.47
N VAL A 213 1.16 -4.44 10.96
CA VAL A 213 2.45 -4.26 11.66
C VAL A 213 2.26 -3.64 13.03
N LEU A 214 1.44 -2.60 13.13
CA LEU A 214 1.19 -1.93 14.39
C LEU A 214 0.52 -2.86 15.40
N ARG A 215 -0.41 -3.72 14.96
CA ARG A 215 -1.03 -4.72 15.84
C ARG A 215 -0.01 -5.73 16.36
N HIS A 216 0.80 -6.28 15.49
CA HIS A 216 1.85 -7.22 15.88
C HIS A 216 2.84 -6.60 16.88
N ARG A 217 3.31 -5.38 16.62
CA ARG A 217 4.22 -4.66 17.52
C ARG A 217 3.56 -4.31 18.86
N PHE A 218 2.28 -3.94 18.84
CA PHE A 218 1.49 -3.69 20.04
C PHE A 218 1.37 -4.95 20.91
N ASP A 219 1.01 -6.08 20.34
CA ASP A 219 0.87 -7.33 21.07
C ASP A 219 2.23 -7.79 21.67
N LEU A 220 3.31 -7.68 20.88
CA LEU A 220 4.67 -8.00 21.33
C LEU A 220 5.13 -7.11 22.49
N MET A 221 4.79 -5.84 22.51
CA MET A 221 5.15 -4.91 23.57
C MET A 221 4.62 -5.38 24.93
N PHE A 222 3.36 -5.81 25.00
CA PHE A 222 2.80 -6.39 26.25
C PHE A 222 3.49 -7.69 26.63
N GLN A 223 3.75 -8.58 25.68
CA GLN A 223 4.42 -9.85 25.92
C GLN A 223 5.86 -9.66 26.46
N GLN A 224 6.60 -8.69 25.93
CA GLN A 224 7.95 -8.36 26.40
C GLN A 224 7.99 -7.88 27.86
N GLU A 225 6.92 -7.20 28.31
CA GLU A 225 6.74 -6.81 29.72
C GLU A 225 6.13 -7.93 30.60
N GLY A 226 6.00 -9.14 30.03
CA GLY A 226 5.40 -10.28 30.73
C GLY A 226 3.90 -10.13 30.99
N LEU A 227 3.22 -9.33 30.19
CA LEU A 227 1.79 -9.07 30.25
C LEU A 227 1.06 -9.76 29.11
N ALA A 228 -0.16 -10.24 29.34
CA ALA A 228 -1.05 -10.64 28.26
C ALA A 228 -1.58 -9.38 27.56
N PRO A 229 -1.68 -9.38 26.21
CA PRO A 229 -2.33 -8.29 25.51
C PRO A 229 -3.76 -8.03 26.00
N PRO A 230 -4.26 -6.79 25.94
CA PRO A 230 -5.62 -6.45 26.37
C PRO A 230 -6.67 -7.30 25.66
N ILE A 231 -7.68 -7.78 26.43
CA ILE A 231 -8.78 -8.61 25.90
C ILE A 231 -9.97 -7.73 25.48
N ASN A 232 -10.22 -6.63 26.23
CA ASN A 232 -11.30 -5.69 25.89
C ASN A 232 -10.86 -4.80 24.73
N THR A 233 -11.09 -5.25 23.49
CA THR A 233 -10.62 -4.54 22.31
C THR A 233 -11.73 -4.26 21.30
N VAL A 234 -11.62 -3.10 20.65
CA VAL A 234 -12.30 -2.77 19.40
C VAL A 234 -11.25 -2.76 18.29
N GLU A 235 -11.44 -3.60 17.29
CA GLU A 235 -10.48 -3.74 16.18
C GLU A 235 -10.94 -2.96 14.95
N THR A 236 -10.15 -1.98 14.52
CA THR A 236 -10.48 -1.16 13.35
C THR A 236 -9.24 -0.46 12.75
N ALA A 237 -9.26 -0.24 11.42
CA ALA A 237 -8.35 0.66 10.71
C ALA A 237 -8.98 2.05 10.46
N ALA A 238 -10.25 2.23 10.79
CA ALA A 238 -11.00 3.45 10.48
C ALA A 238 -10.69 4.57 11.50
N LEU A 239 -9.80 5.49 11.11
CA LEU A 239 -9.33 6.57 11.96
C LEU A 239 -10.46 7.50 12.43
N LEU A 240 -11.44 7.79 11.60
CA LEU A 240 -12.62 8.59 11.98
C LEU A 240 -13.46 7.90 13.05
N PHE A 241 -13.62 6.58 12.97
CA PHE A 241 -14.28 5.81 14.01
C PHE A 241 -13.48 5.86 15.30
N THR A 242 -12.17 5.61 15.25
CA THR A 242 -11.25 5.64 16.40
C THR A 242 -11.35 6.96 17.16
N THR A 243 -11.20 8.09 16.47
CA THR A 243 -11.26 9.42 17.10
C THR A 243 -12.62 9.70 17.70
N ARG A 244 -13.71 9.30 17.04
CA ARG A 244 -15.06 9.50 17.56
C ARG A 244 -15.37 8.59 18.75
N MET A 245 -14.90 7.34 18.72
CA MET A 245 -15.08 6.39 19.83
C MET A 245 -14.31 6.83 21.07
N LEU A 246 -13.08 7.35 20.91
CA LEU A 246 -12.33 7.93 22.03
C LEU A 246 -13.10 9.07 22.69
N GLN A 247 -13.71 9.98 21.93
CA GLN A 247 -14.49 11.09 22.50
C GLN A 247 -15.71 10.66 23.33
N GLN A 248 -16.18 9.42 23.14
CA GLN A 248 -17.40 8.90 23.80
C GLN A 248 -17.12 7.81 24.83
N SER A 249 -15.86 7.49 25.09
CA SER A 249 -15.50 6.40 26.00
C SER A 249 -14.16 6.67 26.71
N ASP A 250 -13.89 5.87 27.73
CA ASP A 250 -12.60 5.85 28.42
C ASP A 250 -11.66 4.79 27.83
N MET A 251 -11.83 4.45 26.56
CA MET A 251 -10.91 3.55 25.86
C MET A 251 -9.60 4.25 25.53
N VAL A 252 -8.56 3.45 25.38
CA VAL A 252 -7.23 3.87 24.92
C VAL A 252 -7.07 3.43 23.46
N ALA A 253 -6.50 4.24 22.60
CA ALA A 253 -6.13 3.84 21.24
C ALA A 253 -4.62 3.88 21.05
N VAL A 254 -4.12 3.05 20.14
CA VAL A 254 -2.72 3.09 19.69
C VAL A 254 -2.67 3.57 18.25
N LEU A 255 -1.89 4.63 17.99
CA LEU A 255 -1.67 5.19 16.64
C LEU A 255 -0.21 5.57 16.44
N ALA A 256 0.18 5.70 15.17
CA ALA A 256 1.44 6.32 14.79
C ALA A 256 1.54 7.75 15.36
N ALA A 257 2.70 8.12 15.87
CA ALA A 257 2.89 9.37 16.60
C ALA A 257 2.52 10.62 15.79
N ASP A 258 2.74 10.62 14.47
CA ASP A 258 2.37 11.76 13.62
C ASP A 258 0.86 11.97 13.54
N VAL A 259 0.14 10.88 13.38
CA VAL A 259 -1.32 10.89 13.39
C VAL A 259 -1.84 11.31 14.75
N ALA A 260 -1.28 10.73 15.81
CA ALA A 260 -1.64 11.04 17.19
C ALA A 260 -1.46 12.53 17.52
N ARG A 261 -0.28 13.08 17.22
CA ARG A 261 0.04 14.50 17.46
C ARG A 261 -0.85 15.45 16.68
N TYR A 262 -1.16 15.11 15.41
CA TYR A 262 -2.07 15.93 14.62
C TYR A 262 -3.44 16.08 15.28
N TYR A 263 -4.07 14.97 15.68
CA TYR A 263 -5.39 15.01 16.32
C TYR A 263 -5.35 15.62 17.74
N ALA A 264 -4.26 15.43 18.47
CA ALA A 264 -4.07 16.07 19.78
C ALA A 264 -3.89 17.60 19.68
N ALA A 265 -3.13 18.07 18.67
CA ALA A 265 -2.96 19.51 18.42
C ALA A 265 -4.27 20.23 18.07
N HIS A 266 -5.25 19.48 17.54
CA HIS A 266 -6.60 20.00 17.24
C HIS A 266 -7.62 19.76 18.37
N GLY A 267 -7.18 19.29 19.56
CA GLY A 267 -8.05 19.05 20.70
C GLY A 267 -9.07 17.91 20.56
N ILE A 268 -8.90 17.06 19.54
CA ILE A 268 -9.82 15.95 19.25
C ILE A 268 -9.55 14.77 20.19
N VAL A 269 -8.29 14.53 20.50
CA VAL A 269 -7.79 13.50 21.43
C VAL A 269 -6.72 14.09 22.33
N ALA A 270 -6.26 13.36 23.33
CA ALA A 270 -5.11 13.69 24.16
C ALA A 270 -4.08 12.55 24.08
N LEU A 271 -2.79 12.90 24.09
CA LEU A 271 -1.72 11.92 24.21
C LEU A 271 -1.65 11.44 25.67
N LEU A 272 -1.72 10.14 25.87
CA LEU A 272 -1.51 9.55 27.19
C LEU A 272 0.00 9.63 27.53
N PRO A 273 0.40 10.10 28.72
CA PRO A 273 1.79 10.15 29.15
C PRO A 273 2.31 8.75 29.51
N LEU A 274 2.23 7.84 28.56
CA LEU A 274 2.65 6.45 28.65
C LEU A 274 3.80 6.23 27.66
N GLU A 275 4.94 5.78 28.18
CA GLU A 275 6.03 5.35 27.31
C GLU A 275 5.63 4.05 26.62
N MET A 276 5.64 4.10 25.29
CA MET A 276 5.32 2.96 24.43
C MET A 276 6.62 2.41 23.85
N PRO A 277 7.23 1.36 24.43
CA PRO A 277 8.46 0.76 23.90
C PRO A 277 8.13 -0.06 22.62
N CYS A 278 7.47 0.60 21.69
CA CYS A 278 7.01 0.03 20.44
C CYS A 278 7.42 0.95 19.30
N HIS A 279 8.30 0.47 18.44
CA HIS A 279 8.74 1.18 17.24
C HIS A 279 8.32 0.40 16.02
N MET A 280 7.76 1.12 15.06
CA MET A 280 7.54 0.57 13.72
C MET A 280 8.74 0.85 12.85
N ASP A 281 9.10 -0.15 12.01
CA ASP A 281 10.21 -0.01 11.08
C ASP A 281 10.02 1.22 10.17
N ALA A 282 11.13 1.76 9.68
CA ALA A 282 11.12 2.90 8.78
C ALA A 282 10.24 2.66 7.57
N PHE A 283 9.48 3.66 7.19
CA PHE A 283 8.81 3.70 5.89
C PHE A 283 9.60 4.57 4.91
N GLY A 284 9.35 4.37 3.63
CA GLY A 284 10.07 5.08 2.58
C GLY A 284 9.27 5.19 1.29
N ILE A 285 9.87 5.87 0.32
CA ILE A 285 9.33 5.95 -1.04
C ILE A 285 9.74 4.70 -1.79
N ILE A 286 8.77 4.02 -2.39
CA ILE A 286 8.94 2.78 -3.13
C ILE A 286 8.46 3.00 -4.57
N THR A 287 9.27 2.59 -5.52
CA THR A 287 8.93 2.56 -6.94
C THR A 287 9.45 1.28 -7.57
N ARG A 288 8.94 0.91 -8.74
CA ARG A 288 9.44 -0.23 -9.50
C ARG A 288 10.72 0.14 -10.26
N THR A 289 11.63 -0.83 -10.42
CA THR A 289 12.86 -0.68 -11.21
C THR A 289 12.70 -1.12 -12.66
N ASP A 290 11.72 -1.97 -12.92
CA ASP A 290 11.48 -2.59 -14.23
C ASP A 290 10.68 -1.69 -15.20
N ARG A 291 10.27 -0.49 -14.75
CA ARG A 291 9.62 0.52 -15.60
C ARG A 291 10.11 1.93 -15.30
N LEU A 292 10.06 2.79 -16.32
CA LEU A 292 10.35 4.21 -16.18
C LEU A 292 9.15 4.94 -15.56
N LEU A 293 9.43 5.90 -14.69
CA LEU A 293 8.39 6.80 -14.19
C LEU A 293 7.92 7.72 -15.33
N SER A 294 6.59 7.89 -15.43
CA SER A 294 5.97 8.88 -16.31
C SER A 294 6.41 10.31 -15.98
N PRO A 295 6.26 11.29 -16.87
CA PRO A 295 6.51 12.70 -16.55
C PRO A 295 5.74 13.16 -15.31
N ALA A 296 4.46 12.78 -15.18
CA ALA A 296 3.62 13.06 -14.01
C ALA A 296 4.18 12.47 -12.71
N ALA A 297 4.60 11.20 -12.76
CA ALA A 297 5.21 10.53 -11.62
C ALA A 297 6.57 11.13 -11.23
N LYS A 298 7.37 11.62 -12.19
CA LYS A 298 8.63 12.34 -11.90
C LYS A 298 8.38 13.65 -11.17
N VAL A 299 7.35 14.42 -11.58
CA VAL A 299 6.96 15.66 -10.89
C VAL A 299 6.55 15.35 -9.45
N MET A 300 5.69 14.35 -9.24
CA MET A 300 5.26 13.94 -7.91
C MET A 300 6.41 13.42 -7.06
N MET A 301 7.32 12.63 -7.62
CA MET A 301 8.52 12.15 -6.93
C MET A 301 9.39 13.31 -6.43
N LYS A 302 9.61 14.32 -7.26
CA LYS A 302 10.36 15.52 -6.86
C LYS A 302 9.67 16.23 -5.70
N ALA A 303 8.37 16.42 -5.77
CA ALA A 303 7.58 17.05 -4.71
C ALA A 303 7.63 16.26 -3.39
N LEU A 304 7.50 14.93 -3.45
CA LEU A 304 7.64 14.05 -2.27
C LEU A 304 9.01 14.19 -1.61
N LYS A 305 10.08 14.17 -2.39
CA LYS A 305 11.45 14.35 -1.87
C LYS A 305 11.63 15.73 -1.23
N THR A 306 11.15 16.78 -1.86
CA THR A 306 11.23 18.14 -1.31
C THR A 306 10.42 18.28 -0.02
N ALA A 307 9.18 17.77 -0.01
CA ALA A 307 8.32 17.80 1.16
C ALA A 307 8.91 16.97 2.32
N SER A 308 9.52 15.83 2.03
CA SER A 308 10.11 14.96 3.07
C SER A 308 11.23 15.66 3.85
N LEU A 309 12.03 16.47 3.18
CA LEU A 309 13.08 17.27 3.85
C LEU A 309 12.48 18.27 4.85
N SER A 310 11.35 18.88 4.52
CA SER A 310 10.70 19.83 5.43
C SER A 310 9.90 19.17 6.55
N VAL A 311 9.32 17.98 6.27
CA VAL A 311 8.46 17.27 7.24
C VAL A 311 9.28 16.47 8.24
N TYR A 312 10.34 15.78 7.78
CA TYR A 312 11.07 14.83 8.62
C TYR A 312 12.42 15.33 9.13
N ASN A 313 13.14 16.21 8.40
CA ASN A 313 14.40 16.78 8.92
C ASN A 313 14.20 17.80 10.06
N ARG A 314 13.04 18.48 10.14
CA ARG A 314 12.72 19.33 11.30
C ARG A 314 12.56 18.56 12.62
N ARG A 315 12.54 17.24 12.59
CA ARG A 315 12.44 16.41 13.81
C ARG A 315 13.79 16.18 14.51
N LEU A 316 14.87 16.22 13.77
CA LEU A 316 16.20 16.12 14.38
C LEU A 316 16.49 17.32 15.26
N ASP A 317 15.93 18.51 14.92
CA ASP A 317 16.12 19.75 15.67
C ASP A 317 15.16 19.92 16.89
N MET A 318 14.17 19.02 17.05
CA MET A 318 13.20 19.10 18.15
C MET A 318 13.37 18.01 19.22
N VAL A 319 14.40 17.18 19.10
CA VAL A 319 14.71 16.08 20.06
C VAL A 319 15.97 16.42 20.86
N GLU A 320 16.61 17.57 20.65
CA GLU A 320 17.56 18.19 21.55
C GLU A 320 16.82 19.19 22.47
#